data_a6108d74fae6e30a3e8390e57f122d4d
#
_entry.id   a6108d74fae6e30a3e8390e57f122d4d
#
_cell.length_a   1.000
_cell.length_b   1.000
_cell.length_c   1.000
_cell.angle_alpha   90.00
_cell.angle_beta   90.00
_cell.angle_gamma   90.00
#
_symmetry.space_group_name_H-M   'P 1'
#
loop_
_entity.id
_entity.type
_entity.pdbx_description
1 polymer ?
#
loop_
_entity_poly.entity_id
_entity_poly.type
_entity_poly.pdbx_seq_one_letter_code
_entity_poly.pdbx_strand_id
1 'polypeptide(L)'
;FSKPFALKKKDKNLISRLINYLNKVFGFRDLPDYNIEIPQNYLDMAKSLMRDKKKYIGFSITAGHPTRIREFKINEIIKTANYFSKNFTPTFFIEDKYKEIKDLIKKEVDNSFFPEELVSNELKKPMMVTALGNFTEFNITIENGISHMLSFSKTKNYKFCNDSAYKFKPLNNNTIIYDCEKTSKKINELTSEEIINFINKN
;
A
#
# COMPACT_ATOMS: atom_id res chain seq x y z
N PHE A 1 -16.73 38.20 5.44
CA PHE A 1 -15.68 37.22 5.13
C PHE A 1 -15.16 36.67 6.46
N SER A 2 -15.57 35.49 6.82
CA SER A 2 -15.10 34.76 8.02
C SER A 2 -13.59 34.51 7.93
N LYS A 3 -12.86 34.77 9.02
CA LYS A 3 -11.43 34.48 9.13
C LYS A 3 -11.18 33.02 8.72
N PRO A 4 -10.19 32.71 7.85
CA PRO A 4 -9.87 31.33 7.51
C PRO A 4 -9.54 30.58 8.80
N PHE A 5 -10.23 29.47 9.05
CA PHE A 5 -9.99 28.63 10.22
C PHE A 5 -8.54 28.12 10.15
N ALA A 6 -7.68 28.65 11.03
CA ALA A 6 -6.36 28.10 11.22
C ALA A 6 -6.51 26.67 11.81
N LEU A 7 -6.30 25.67 10.97
CA LEU A 7 -6.20 24.29 11.44
C LEU A 7 -5.09 24.23 12.50
N LYS A 8 -5.43 23.80 13.72
CA LYS A 8 -4.45 23.69 14.80
C LYS A 8 -3.26 22.86 14.30
N LYS A 9 -2.06 23.45 14.27
CA LYS A 9 -0.79 22.84 13.84
C LYS A 9 -0.41 21.56 14.62
N LYS A 10 -1.13 21.21 15.68
CA LYS A 10 -0.81 20.09 16.59
C LYS A 10 -1.05 18.71 15.97
N ASP A 11 -1.97 18.57 15.04
CA ASP A 11 -2.24 17.27 14.42
C ASP A 11 -1.40 17.14 13.12
N LYS A 12 -0.43 16.24 13.14
CA LYS A 12 0.47 16.00 12.00
C LYS A 12 -0.24 15.24 10.87
N ASN A 13 -1.32 14.51 11.18
CA ASN A 13 -2.06 13.71 10.20
C ASN A 13 -3.05 14.57 9.40
N LEU A 14 -2.93 14.56 8.07
CA LEU A 14 -3.76 15.37 7.19
C LEU A 14 -5.23 14.93 7.21
N ILE A 15 -5.48 13.62 7.30
CA ILE A 15 -6.84 13.05 7.35
C ILE A 15 -7.53 13.49 8.65
N SER A 16 -6.86 13.34 9.80
CA SER A 16 -7.38 13.81 11.09
C SER A 16 -7.69 15.31 11.05
N ARG A 17 -6.81 16.11 10.43
CA ARG A 17 -7.04 17.56 10.28
C ARG A 17 -8.27 17.86 9.44
N LEU A 18 -8.48 17.15 8.34
CA LEU A 18 -9.65 17.29 7.48
C LEU A 18 -10.92 16.88 8.22
N ILE A 19 -10.92 15.76 8.92
CA ILE A 19 -12.05 15.29 9.73
C ILE A 19 -12.39 16.33 10.80
N ASN A 20 -11.39 16.82 11.55
CA ASN A 20 -11.60 17.84 12.57
C ASN A 20 -12.17 19.15 11.98
N TYR A 21 -11.80 19.49 10.73
CA TYR A 21 -12.37 20.63 10.04
C TYR A 21 -13.84 20.36 9.68
N LEU A 22 -14.14 19.21 9.06
CA LEU A 22 -15.51 18.84 8.68
C LEU A 22 -16.43 18.73 9.90
N ASN A 23 -15.94 18.18 11.01
CA ASN A 23 -16.68 18.11 12.26
C ASN A 23 -17.05 19.50 12.80
N LYS A 24 -16.16 20.48 12.69
CA LYS A 24 -16.42 21.86 13.11
C LYS A 24 -17.40 22.58 12.21
N VAL A 25 -17.33 22.35 10.88
CA VAL A 25 -18.15 23.06 9.91
C VAL A 25 -19.55 22.44 9.81
N PHE A 26 -19.63 21.11 9.84
CA PHE A 26 -20.86 20.35 9.57
C PHE A 26 -21.43 19.63 10.78
N GLY A 27 -20.74 19.69 11.93
CA GLY A 27 -21.22 19.01 13.15
C GLY A 27 -21.12 17.49 13.12
N PHE A 28 -20.35 16.92 12.22
CA PHE A 28 -20.10 15.46 12.24
C PHE A 28 -19.40 15.09 13.53
N ARG A 29 -19.87 14.03 14.20
CA ARG A 29 -19.29 13.55 15.47
C ARG A 29 -18.52 12.25 15.33
N ASP A 30 -18.77 11.51 14.24
CA ASP A 30 -18.21 10.18 14.04
C ASP A 30 -16.89 10.24 13.28
N LEU A 31 -15.98 9.34 13.65
CA LEU A 31 -14.78 9.07 12.87
C LEU A 31 -15.18 8.31 11.58
N PRO A 32 -14.49 8.54 10.46
CA PRO A 32 -14.79 7.80 9.25
C PRO A 32 -14.58 6.32 9.50
N ASP A 33 -15.55 5.52 9.10
CA ASP A 33 -15.39 4.08 9.01
C ASP A 33 -14.51 3.75 7.79
N TYR A 34 -13.46 2.97 8.02
CA TYR A 34 -12.60 2.46 6.95
C TYR A 34 -13.16 1.17 6.31
N ASN A 35 -14.33 0.70 6.73
CA ASN A 35 -15.02 -0.40 6.08
C ASN A 35 -15.67 0.10 4.79
N ILE A 36 -15.03 -0.18 3.67
CA ILE A 36 -15.58 0.10 2.35
C ILE A 36 -16.35 -1.14 1.90
N GLU A 37 -17.58 -0.95 1.48
CA GLU A 37 -18.34 -1.99 0.77
C GLU A 37 -17.72 -2.17 -0.63
N ILE A 38 -17.16 -3.34 -0.86
CA ILE A 38 -16.58 -3.70 -2.17
C ILE A 38 -17.69 -4.37 -2.98
N PRO A 39 -18.02 -3.86 -4.19
CA PRO A 39 -19.01 -4.49 -5.04
C PRO A 39 -18.68 -5.95 -5.36
N GLN A 40 -19.70 -6.80 -5.39
CA GLN A 40 -19.55 -8.25 -5.49
C GLN A 40 -18.74 -8.70 -6.72
N ASN A 41 -18.93 -8.04 -7.86
CA ASN A 41 -18.20 -8.33 -9.09
C ASN A 41 -16.67 -8.17 -8.95
N TYR A 42 -16.20 -7.23 -8.11
CA TYR A 42 -14.75 -7.10 -7.79
C TYR A 42 -14.29 -8.23 -6.88
N LEU A 43 -15.09 -8.61 -5.89
CA LEU A 43 -14.76 -9.72 -5.00
C LEU A 43 -14.70 -11.06 -5.75
N ASP A 44 -15.65 -11.31 -6.64
CA ASP A 44 -15.70 -12.53 -7.46
C ASP A 44 -14.51 -12.61 -8.40
N MET A 45 -14.15 -11.51 -9.06
CA MET A 45 -12.96 -11.44 -9.89
C MET A 45 -11.68 -11.67 -9.06
N ALA A 46 -11.53 -10.98 -7.93
CA ALA A 46 -10.37 -11.16 -7.06
C ALA A 46 -10.26 -12.61 -6.58
N LYS A 47 -11.36 -13.24 -6.16
CA LYS A 47 -11.40 -14.64 -5.76
C LYS A 47 -11.05 -15.60 -6.90
N SER A 48 -11.46 -15.31 -8.13
CA SER A 48 -11.12 -16.15 -9.29
C SER A 48 -9.63 -16.13 -9.62
N LEU A 49 -8.96 -14.99 -9.36
CA LEU A 49 -7.53 -14.79 -9.61
C LEU A 49 -6.65 -15.30 -8.45
N MET A 50 -7.09 -15.05 -7.22
CA MET A 50 -6.37 -15.40 -5.98
C MET A 50 -6.91 -16.73 -5.43
N ARG A 51 -6.38 -17.84 -5.94
CA ARG A 51 -6.88 -19.21 -5.64
C ARG A 51 -6.70 -19.57 -4.16
N ASP A 52 -7.73 -20.18 -3.56
CA ASP A 52 -7.81 -20.52 -2.12
C ASP A 52 -6.65 -21.35 -1.55
N LYS A 53 -5.93 -22.09 -2.40
CA LYS A 53 -4.82 -22.95 -1.98
C LYS A 53 -3.45 -22.27 -1.94
N LYS A 54 -3.37 -21.01 -2.38
CA LYS A 54 -2.12 -20.24 -2.40
C LYS A 54 -2.20 -19.10 -1.41
N LYS A 55 -1.09 -18.85 -0.74
CA LYS A 55 -0.91 -17.67 0.11
C LYS A 55 -0.21 -16.59 -0.68
N TYR A 56 -0.74 -15.39 -0.69
CA TYR A 56 -0.22 -14.27 -1.46
C TYR A 56 0.31 -13.19 -0.53
N ILE A 57 1.36 -12.49 -0.96
CA ILE A 57 1.81 -11.24 -0.32
C ILE A 57 1.86 -10.14 -1.37
N GLY A 58 1.39 -8.94 -1.00
CA GLY A 58 1.30 -7.81 -1.93
C GLY A 58 2.54 -6.92 -1.90
N PHE A 59 2.95 -6.45 -3.07
CA PHE A 59 4.02 -5.46 -3.24
C PHE A 59 3.50 -4.27 -4.03
N SER A 60 3.57 -3.06 -3.45
CA SER A 60 3.34 -1.80 -4.15
C SER A 60 4.55 -0.90 -3.98
N ILE A 61 5.42 -0.89 -4.99
CA ILE A 61 6.81 -0.42 -4.90
C ILE A 61 7.13 0.79 -5.79
N THR A 62 6.18 1.24 -6.62
CA THR A 62 6.38 2.37 -7.55
C THR A 62 5.73 3.65 -7.03
N ALA A 63 6.42 4.79 -7.14
CA ALA A 63 5.98 6.05 -6.52
C ALA A 63 4.85 6.79 -7.24
N GLY A 64 4.45 6.35 -8.42
CA GLY A 64 3.41 6.99 -9.22
C GLY A 64 3.79 8.35 -9.84
N HIS A 65 4.83 9.03 -9.35
CA HIS A 65 5.32 10.31 -9.87
C HIS A 65 6.84 10.33 -9.98
N PRO A 66 7.41 10.63 -11.16
CA PRO A 66 8.84 10.47 -11.44
C PRO A 66 9.77 11.38 -10.61
N THR A 67 9.27 12.50 -10.08
CA THR A 67 10.10 13.42 -9.27
C THR A 67 10.16 13.06 -7.79
N ARG A 68 9.43 12.04 -7.35
CA ARG A 68 9.41 11.61 -5.94
C ARG A 68 10.30 10.40 -5.76
N ILE A 69 11.54 10.61 -5.30
CA ILE A 69 12.45 9.52 -4.91
C ILE A 69 11.93 8.89 -3.61
N ARG A 70 10.94 8.01 -3.73
CA ARG A 70 10.28 7.31 -2.61
C ARG A 70 10.21 5.81 -2.86
N GLU A 71 11.07 5.29 -3.72
CA GLU A 71 11.08 3.90 -4.13
C GLU A 71 12.24 3.15 -3.50
N PHE A 72 12.04 1.86 -3.27
CA PHE A 72 13.13 0.96 -2.91
C PHE A 72 14.09 0.79 -4.10
N LYS A 73 15.33 0.39 -3.81
CA LYS A 73 16.17 -0.19 -4.87
C LYS A 73 15.52 -1.50 -5.33
N ILE A 74 15.34 -1.62 -6.63
CA ILE A 74 14.65 -2.78 -7.21
C ILE A 74 15.31 -4.11 -6.82
N ASN A 75 16.63 -4.16 -6.75
CA ASN A 75 17.36 -5.36 -6.34
C ASN A 75 17.04 -5.78 -4.88
N GLU A 76 16.79 -4.84 -3.99
CA GLU A 76 16.42 -5.15 -2.61
C GLU A 76 14.98 -5.69 -2.53
N ILE A 77 14.09 -5.22 -3.39
CA ILE A 77 12.73 -5.78 -3.52
C ILE A 77 12.76 -7.19 -4.11
N ILE A 78 13.58 -7.42 -5.14
CA ILE A 78 13.75 -8.76 -5.72
C ILE A 78 14.23 -9.76 -4.66
N LYS A 79 15.26 -9.38 -3.86
CA LYS A 79 15.74 -10.22 -2.75
C LYS A 79 14.65 -10.47 -1.70
N THR A 80 13.89 -9.42 -1.34
CA THR A 80 12.78 -9.52 -0.38
C THR A 80 11.69 -10.45 -0.90
N ALA A 81 11.28 -10.29 -2.15
CA ALA A 81 10.27 -11.13 -2.78
C ALA A 81 10.72 -12.59 -2.87
N ASN A 82 11.98 -12.84 -3.26
CA ASN A 82 12.55 -14.19 -3.31
C ASN A 82 12.68 -14.84 -1.92
N TYR A 83 12.93 -14.05 -0.87
CA TYR A 83 12.89 -14.59 0.50
C TYR A 83 11.48 -15.12 0.84
N PHE A 84 10.45 -14.36 0.53
CA PHE A 84 9.07 -14.73 0.82
C PHE A 84 8.48 -15.74 -0.19
N SER A 85 9.01 -15.86 -1.40
CA SER A 85 8.50 -16.78 -2.44
C SER A 85 8.54 -18.25 -2.03
N LYS A 86 9.35 -18.59 -1.01
CA LYS A 86 9.41 -19.93 -0.42
C LYS A 86 8.09 -20.39 0.20
N ASN A 87 7.30 -19.46 0.73
CA ASN A 87 6.06 -19.76 1.45
C ASN A 87 4.83 -19.04 0.88
N PHE A 88 5.05 -18.04 0.03
CA PHE A 88 4.02 -17.17 -0.50
C PHE A 88 4.19 -16.98 -2.01
N THR A 89 3.14 -16.51 -2.67
CA THR A 89 3.20 -16.01 -4.04
C THR A 89 3.36 -14.49 -4.01
N PRO A 90 4.54 -13.94 -4.37
CA PRO A 90 4.75 -12.49 -4.46
C PRO A 90 3.84 -11.89 -5.52
N THR A 91 2.97 -10.97 -5.10
CA THR A 91 1.93 -10.36 -5.92
C THR A 91 2.22 -8.88 -6.07
N PHE A 92 2.37 -8.40 -7.29
CA PHE A 92 2.82 -7.05 -7.57
C PHE A 92 1.68 -6.19 -8.11
N PHE A 93 1.46 -5.05 -7.46
CA PHE A 93 0.55 -3.98 -7.87
C PHE A 93 1.38 -2.86 -8.50
N ILE A 94 1.59 -2.95 -9.80
CA ILE A 94 2.46 -2.03 -10.58
C ILE A 94 1.72 -1.57 -11.83
N GLU A 95 1.63 -0.25 -12.01
CA GLU A 95 1.00 0.36 -13.17
C GLU A 95 1.66 -0.05 -14.49
N ASP A 96 0.89 -0.10 -15.58
CA ASP A 96 1.36 -0.57 -16.90
C ASP A 96 2.50 0.25 -17.50
N LYS A 97 2.62 1.54 -17.13
CA LYS A 97 3.72 2.41 -17.54
C LYS A 97 5.12 1.95 -17.08
N TYR A 98 5.20 1.10 -16.05
CA TYR A 98 6.46 0.57 -15.49
C TYR A 98 6.80 -0.80 -16.07
N LYS A 99 6.70 -0.96 -17.39
CA LYS A 99 6.92 -2.24 -18.08
C LYS A 99 8.29 -2.85 -17.79
N GLU A 100 9.35 -2.05 -17.81
CA GLU A 100 10.73 -2.52 -17.55
C GLU A 100 10.88 -3.12 -16.16
N ILE A 101 10.25 -2.50 -15.17
CA ILE A 101 10.25 -3.02 -13.78
C ILE A 101 9.48 -4.34 -13.70
N LYS A 102 8.32 -4.44 -14.36
CA LYS A 102 7.53 -5.68 -14.42
C LYS A 102 8.32 -6.81 -15.07
N ASP A 103 8.95 -6.55 -16.21
CA ASP A 103 9.72 -7.55 -16.95
C ASP A 103 10.92 -8.03 -16.14
N LEU A 104 11.61 -7.11 -15.44
CA LEU A 104 12.72 -7.47 -14.55
C LEU A 104 12.22 -8.37 -13.39
N ILE A 105 11.11 -8.01 -12.75
CA ILE A 105 10.56 -8.81 -11.65
C ILE A 105 10.11 -10.18 -12.14
N LYS A 106 9.45 -10.27 -13.31
CA LYS A 106 9.03 -11.54 -13.90
C LYS A 106 10.22 -12.47 -14.16
N LYS A 107 11.37 -11.89 -14.49
CA LYS A 107 12.62 -12.64 -14.76
C LYS A 107 13.32 -13.09 -13.48
N GLU A 108 13.36 -12.22 -12.45
CA GLU A 108 14.24 -12.39 -11.30
C GLU A 108 13.51 -12.88 -10.03
N VAL A 109 12.18 -12.90 -10.03
CA VAL A 109 11.37 -13.33 -8.88
C VAL A 109 10.57 -14.56 -9.22
N ASP A 110 10.86 -15.66 -8.54
CA ASP A 110 10.16 -16.93 -8.70
C ASP A 110 8.67 -16.78 -8.34
N ASN A 111 7.79 -17.33 -9.18
CA ASN A 111 6.35 -17.32 -8.98
C ASN A 111 5.73 -15.92 -8.81
N SER A 112 6.39 -14.86 -9.32
CA SER A 112 5.82 -13.52 -9.29
C SER A 112 4.46 -13.47 -9.99
N PHE A 113 3.49 -12.77 -9.39
CA PHE A 113 2.13 -12.70 -9.88
C PHE A 113 1.69 -11.24 -10.07
N PHE A 114 1.05 -10.96 -11.20
CA PHE A 114 0.55 -9.64 -11.60
C PHE A 114 -0.95 -9.73 -11.88
N PRO A 115 -1.81 -9.75 -10.86
CA PRO A 115 -3.24 -10.00 -11.05
C PRO A 115 -3.93 -8.95 -11.93
N GLU A 116 -3.48 -7.70 -11.88
CA GLU A 116 -4.08 -6.62 -12.67
C GLU A 116 -3.92 -6.80 -14.19
N GLU A 117 -2.95 -7.59 -14.64
CA GLU A 117 -2.80 -7.93 -16.06
C GLU A 117 -3.90 -8.88 -16.56
N LEU A 118 -4.54 -9.61 -15.64
CA LEU A 118 -5.59 -10.58 -15.94
C LEU A 118 -7.01 -10.02 -15.73
N VAL A 119 -7.10 -8.80 -15.21
CA VAL A 119 -8.37 -8.12 -14.96
C VAL A 119 -8.87 -7.46 -16.25
N SER A 120 -10.18 -7.60 -16.54
CA SER A 120 -10.81 -6.89 -17.66
C SER A 120 -10.73 -5.37 -17.47
N ASN A 121 -10.67 -4.62 -18.58
CA ASN A 121 -10.56 -3.16 -18.54
C ASN A 121 -11.68 -2.47 -17.74
N GLU A 122 -12.87 -3.05 -17.71
CA GLU A 122 -14.01 -2.53 -16.96
C GLU A 122 -13.79 -2.57 -15.45
N LEU A 123 -13.10 -3.60 -14.95
CA LEU A 123 -12.79 -3.81 -13.54
C LEU A 123 -11.39 -3.32 -13.15
N LYS A 124 -10.58 -2.87 -14.11
CA LYS A 124 -9.22 -2.34 -13.86
C LYS A 124 -9.26 -0.95 -13.24
N LYS A 125 -9.76 -0.88 -12.01
CA LYS A 125 -9.98 0.36 -11.23
C LYS A 125 -9.43 0.24 -9.81
N PRO A 126 -9.25 1.36 -9.08
CA PRO A 126 -8.72 1.33 -7.71
C PRO A 126 -9.40 0.33 -6.77
N MET A 127 -10.71 0.13 -6.91
CA MET A 127 -11.48 -0.83 -6.10
C MET A 127 -10.99 -2.27 -6.27
N MET A 128 -10.46 -2.63 -7.45
CA MET A 128 -9.89 -3.96 -7.69
C MET A 128 -8.66 -4.20 -6.81
N VAL A 129 -7.81 -3.20 -6.62
CA VAL A 129 -6.63 -3.30 -5.73
C VAL A 129 -7.08 -3.61 -4.29
N THR A 130 -8.13 -2.93 -3.82
CA THR A 130 -8.71 -3.20 -2.49
C THR A 130 -9.27 -4.62 -2.41
N ALA A 131 -9.99 -5.07 -3.45
CA ALA A 131 -10.55 -6.42 -3.50
C ALA A 131 -9.46 -7.48 -3.48
N LEU A 132 -8.42 -7.34 -4.30
CA LEU A 132 -7.26 -8.24 -4.34
C LEU A 132 -6.49 -8.23 -3.01
N GLY A 133 -6.37 -7.05 -2.38
CA GLY A 133 -5.73 -6.90 -1.08
C GLY A 133 -6.38 -7.74 0.02
N ASN A 134 -7.67 -8.06 -0.05
CA ASN A 134 -8.34 -8.93 0.91
C ASN A 134 -7.89 -10.40 0.84
N PHE A 135 -7.22 -10.79 -0.23
CA PHE A 135 -6.70 -12.15 -0.44
C PHE A 135 -5.19 -12.26 -0.22
N THR A 136 -4.52 -11.19 0.20
CA THR A 136 -3.12 -11.24 0.62
C THR A 136 -3.03 -11.52 2.12
N GLU A 137 -1.94 -12.15 2.57
CA GLU A 137 -1.64 -12.31 4.01
C GLU A 137 -1.17 -10.97 4.61
N PHE A 138 -0.36 -10.25 3.85
CA PHE A 138 0.07 -8.88 4.15
C PHE A 138 0.56 -8.18 2.88
N ASN A 139 0.75 -6.86 3.00
CA ASN A 139 1.24 -6.04 1.90
C ASN A 139 2.50 -5.25 2.32
N ILE A 140 3.44 -5.10 1.41
CA ILE A 140 4.66 -4.28 1.52
C ILE A 140 4.48 -3.10 0.58
N THR A 141 4.41 -1.89 1.13
CA THR A 141 4.05 -0.71 0.35
C THR A 141 4.93 0.48 0.66
N ILE A 142 5.01 1.39 -0.29
CA ILE A 142 5.54 2.73 -0.09
C ILE A 142 4.41 3.75 -0.01
N GLU A 143 4.73 5.02 0.19
CA GLU A 143 3.75 6.10 0.20
C GLU A 143 3.27 6.44 -1.23
N ASN A 144 2.21 5.77 -1.68
CA ASN A 144 1.58 5.96 -3.00
C ASN A 144 0.06 5.75 -2.93
N GLY A 145 -0.65 5.96 -4.04
CA GLY A 145 -2.10 5.76 -4.13
C GLY A 145 -2.54 4.32 -3.85
N ILE A 146 -1.78 3.34 -4.34
CA ILE A 146 -2.06 1.91 -4.15
C ILE A 146 -2.00 1.53 -2.67
N SER A 147 -1.04 2.08 -1.91
CA SER A 147 -0.96 1.81 -0.46
C SER A 147 -2.20 2.28 0.30
N HIS A 148 -2.85 3.34 -0.16
CA HIS A 148 -4.13 3.79 0.40
C HIS A 148 -5.27 2.83 0.04
N MET A 149 -5.31 2.32 -1.19
CA MET A 149 -6.30 1.30 -1.58
C MET A 149 -6.13 0.02 -0.77
N LEU A 150 -4.90 -0.47 -0.62
CA LEU A 150 -4.59 -1.64 0.20
C LEU A 150 -4.89 -1.42 1.69
N SER A 151 -4.86 -0.18 2.19
CA SER A 151 -5.22 0.12 3.57
C SER A 151 -6.72 -0.08 3.86
N PHE A 152 -7.57 -0.08 2.85
CA PHE A 152 -8.99 -0.44 2.98
C PHE A 152 -9.24 -1.95 2.96
N SER A 153 -8.24 -2.76 2.62
CA SER A 153 -8.35 -4.21 2.76
C SER A 153 -8.28 -4.61 4.25
N LYS A 154 -8.70 -5.84 4.56
CA LYS A 154 -8.66 -6.37 5.93
C LYS A 154 -7.28 -6.84 6.38
N THR A 155 -6.31 -6.84 5.49
CA THR A 155 -4.97 -7.41 5.71
C THR A 155 -3.98 -6.38 6.23
N LYS A 156 -2.92 -6.83 6.89
CA LYS A 156 -1.84 -5.97 7.35
C LYS A 156 -1.15 -5.28 6.16
N ASN A 157 -0.87 -4.00 6.32
CA ASN A 157 -0.14 -3.19 5.34
C ASN A 157 1.12 -2.61 5.98
N TYR A 158 2.29 -3.15 5.65
CA TYR A 158 3.59 -2.64 6.06
C TYR A 158 3.99 -1.51 5.11
N LYS A 159 3.85 -0.27 5.57
CA LYS A 159 4.07 0.94 4.78
C LYS A 159 5.39 1.61 5.15
N PHE A 160 6.26 1.74 4.16
CA PHE A 160 7.55 2.43 4.29
C PHE A 160 7.43 3.88 3.82
N CYS A 161 7.86 4.83 4.64
CA CYS A 161 7.73 6.26 4.40
C CYS A 161 9.05 6.99 4.61
N ASN A 162 9.44 7.88 3.68
CA ASN A 162 10.64 8.72 3.83
C ASN A 162 10.41 9.88 4.79
N ASP A 163 9.40 10.72 4.48
CA ASP A 163 9.13 11.96 5.18
C ASP A 163 7.72 11.95 5.74
N SER A 164 7.53 12.64 6.86
CA SER A 164 6.20 12.86 7.40
C SER A 164 5.31 11.60 7.38
N ALA A 165 5.88 10.46 7.82
CA ALA A 165 5.22 9.15 7.87
C ALA A 165 3.78 9.22 8.41
N TYR A 166 3.54 10.14 9.34
CA TYR A 166 2.24 10.35 9.94
C TYR A 166 1.31 11.28 9.17
N LYS A 167 1.82 12.06 8.21
CA LYS A 167 1.02 13.05 7.46
C LYS A 167 -0.10 12.40 6.66
N PHE A 168 0.20 11.28 6.01
CA PHE A 168 -0.72 10.54 5.14
C PHE A 168 -1.00 9.13 5.65
N LYS A 169 -0.73 8.87 6.94
CA LYS A 169 -1.07 7.58 7.54
C LYS A 169 -2.58 7.38 7.50
N PRO A 170 -3.10 6.25 6.97
CA PRO A 170 -4.47 5.86 7.18
C PRO A 170 -4.79 5.77 8.68
N LEU A 171 -6.00 6.13 9.09
CA LEU A 171 -6.42 6.10 10.50
C LEU A 171 -6.89 4.71 10.96
N ASN A 172 -6.84 3.72 10.07
CA ASN A 172 -7.15 2.33 10.41
C ASN A 172 -6.01 1.65 11.18
N ASN A 173 -6.29 0.51 11.78
CA ASN A 173 -5.37 -0.22 12.64
C ASN A 173 -4.51 -1.26 11.89
N ASN A 174 -4.79 -1.52 10.61
CA ASN A 174 -4.08 -2.54 9.83
C ASN A 174 -2.80 -2.03 9.16
N THR A 175 -2.50 -0.73 9.23
CA THR A 175 -1.29 -0.14 8.62
C THR A 175 -0.20 0.08 9.67
N ILE A 176 0.90 -0.65 9.50
CA ILE A 176 2.12 -0.58 10.32
C ILE A 176 3.17 0.22 9.53
N ILE A 177 3.70 1.29 10.13
CA ILE A 177 4.60 2.21 9.43
C ILE A 177 6.06 1.95 9.84
N TYR A 178 6.91 1.77 8.82
CA TYR A 178 8.34 1.98 8.94
C TYR A 178 8.66 3.45 8.63
N ASP A 179 9.08 4.18 9.64
CA ASP A 179 9.39 5.61 9.57
C ASP A 179 10.89 5.78 9.31
N CYS A 180 11.26 6.02 8.05
CA CYS A 180 12.65 6.22 7.65
C CYS A 180 13.29 7.45 8.30
N GLU A 181 12.51 8.48 8.64
CA GLU A 181 13.00 9.68 9.31
C GLU A 181 13.59 9.34 10.68
N LYS A 182 13.01 8.36 11.39
CA LYS A 182 13.52 7.89 12.69
C LYS A 182 14.82 7.09 12.61
N THR A 183 15.08 6.50 11.45
CA THR A 183 16.29 5.68 11.22
C THR A 183 17.40 6.44 10.53
N SER A 184 17.18 7.73 10.20
CA SER A 184 18.09 8.56 9.41
C SER A 184 18.45 7.96 8.04
N LYS A 185 17.59 7.08 7.50
CA LYS A 185 17.71 6.45 6.18
C LYS A 185 16.57 6.88 5.27
N LYS A 186 16.77 6.73 3.97
CA LYS A 186 15.71 6.84 2.96
C LYS A 186 15.25 5.44 2.54
N ILE A 187 14.07 5.33 1.94
CA ILE A 187 13.53 4.05 1.45
C ILE A 187 14.51 3.38 0.48
N ASN A 188 15.16 4.14 -0.40
CA ASN A 188 16.14 3.61 -1.35
C ASN A 188 17.48 3.20 -0.72
N GLU A 189 17.68 3.41 0.57
CA GLU A 189 18.86 2.97 1.32
C GLU A 189 18.58 1.71 2.16
N LEU A 190 17.32 1.30 2.25
CA LEU A 190 16.95 0.10 2.98
C LEU A 190 17.40 -1.16 2.24
N THR A 191 17.95 -2.09 3.01
CA THR A 191 18.30 -3.42 2.52
C THR A 191 17.12 -4.38 2.65
N SER A 192 17.15 -5.45 1.88
CA SER A 192 16.16 -6.55 1.99
C SER A 192 16.10 -7.13 3.40
N GLU A 193 17.24 -7.25 4.07
CA GLU A 193 17.30 -7.74 5.45
C GLU A 193 16.53 -6.83 6.42
N GLU A 194 16.70 -5.52 6.31
CA GLU A 194 15.97 -4.54 7.14
C GLU A 194 14.47 -4.60 6.89
N ILE A 195 14.05 -4.74 5.62
CA ILE A 195 12.65 -4.88 5.24
C ILE A 195 12.06 -6.16 5.86
N ILE A 196 12.73 -7.29 5.66
CA ILE A 196 12.31 -8.61 6.17
C ILE A 196 12.25 -8.59 7.70
N ASN A 197 13.28 -8.08 8.37
CA ASN A 197 13.34 -8.01 9.82
C ASN A 197 12.21 -7.15 10.41
N PHE A 198 11.86 -6.05 9.74
CA PHE A 198 10.74 -5.22 10.17
C PHE A 198 9.40 -5.98 10.07
N ILE A 199 9.18 -6.71 8.98
CA ILE A 199 7.96 -7.48 8.76
C ILE A 199 7.85 -8.62 9.78
N ASN A 200 8.92 -9.39 9.98
CA ASN A 200 8.93 -10.53 10.88
C ASN A 200 8.77 -10.15 12.36
N LYS A 201 9.12 -8.92 12.72
CA LYS A 201 9.03 -8.40 14.11
C LYS A 201 7.64 -7.89 14.47
N ASN A 202 6.78 -7.59 13.49
CA ASN A 202 5.47 -6.94 13.68
C ASN A 202 4.33 -7.78 13.10
#